data_337403f7102834583b41238259955f46
#
_entry.id   337403f7102834583b41238259955f46
#
_cell.length_a   1.000
_cell.length_b   1.000
_cell.length_c   1.000
_cell.angle_alpha   90.00
_cell.angle_beta   90.00
_cell.angle_gamma   90.00
#
_symmetry.space_group_name_H-M   'P 1'
#
loop_
_entity.id
_entity.type
_entity.pdbx_description
1 polymer ?
#
loop_
_entity_poly.entity_id
_entity_poly.type
_entity_poly.pdbx_seq_one_letter_code
_entity_poly.pdbx_strand_id
1 'polypeptide(L)'
;MYIYILKLEKDKYYVGKSSKLYKRLDDHFNSYGSSWTKKYKPIKVIKTIENCDKFDEDKYTLKYMEKYGIHNVRGGSFCETKLNNDNLKTINKMLDSASDKCYNCGEKGHFASQCEYYTDDSEYDSDDYTDGSEEEIWCCSYCDKEFTTEKGALFHENVHCKFKNNNNYKSSYNNKKINCYRCGREGHYSNDCYATKHIKGYWLD
;
A
#
# COMPACT_ATOMS: atom_id res chain seq x y z
N MET A 1 33.98 -0.07 4.91
CA MET A 1 32.96 -0.31 3.84
C MET A 1 32.43 1.03 3.42
N TYR A 2 32.07 1.18 2.15
CA TYR A 2 31.58 2.43 1.57
C TYR A 2 30.16 2.24 1.07
N ILE A 3 29.29 3.23 1.29
CA ILE A 3 28.04 3.42 0.58
C ILE A 3 28.28 4.48 -0.50
N TYR A 4 27.80 4.26 -1.70
CA TYR A 4 27.88 5.23 -2.78
C TYR A 4 26.49 5.42 -3.41
N ILE A 5 26.23 6.64 -3.82
CA ILE A 5 24.96 7.03 -4.43
C ILE A 5 25.25 7.56 -5.83
N LEU A 6 24.61 6.94 -6.82
CA LEU A 6 24.71 7.33 -8.22
C LEU A 6 23.46 8.07 -8.66
N LYS A 7 23.63 9.17 -9.38
CA LYS A 7 22.59 9.74 -10.24
C LYS A 7 22.67 9.03 -11.59
N LEU A 8 21.52 8.56 -12.05
CA LEU A 8 21.36 7.85 -13.32
C LEU A 8 20.53 8.71 -14.30
N GLU A 9 20.44 8.27 -15.53
CA GLU A 9 19.55 8.84 -16.53
C GLU A 9 18.08 8.85 -16.06
N LYS A 10 17.29 9.76 -16.63
CA LYS A 10 15.83 9.91 -16.35
C LYS A 10 15.53 10.12 -14.86
N ASP A 11 16.38 10.89 -14.18
CA ASP A 11 16.26 11.17 -12.74
C ASP A 11 16.10 9.93 -11.85
N LYS A 12 16.78 8.85 -12.24
CA LYS A 12 16.88 7.64 -11.42
C LYS A 12 18.13 7.69 -10.55
N TYR A 13 18.11 6.89 -9.49
CA TYR A 13 19.17 6.84 -8.50
C TYR A 13 19.48 5.39 -8.15
N TYR A 14 20.71 5.16 -7.76
CA TYR A 14 21.15 3.86 -7.26
C TYR A 14 21.99 4.05 -6.00
N VAL A 15 21.67 3.28 -4.98
CA VAL A 15 22.44 3.19 -3.75
C VAL A 15 23.12 1.83 -3.73
N GLY A 16 24.41 1.80 -3.50
CA GLY A 16 25.18 0.57 -3.47
C GLY A 16 26.24 0.56 -2.38
N LYS A 17 26.73 -0.62 -2.06
CA LYS A 17 27.74 -0.89 -1.05
C LYS A 17 28.95 -1.60 -1.64
N SER A 18 30.15 -1.22 -1.23
CA SER A 18 31.39 -1.91 -1.63
C SER A 18 32.52 -1.68 -0.65
N SER A 19 33.38 -2.68 -0.47
CA SER A 19 34.69 -2.53 0.16
C SER A 19 35.74 -1.99 -0.83
N LYS A 20 35.51 -2.17 -2.14
CA LYS A 20 36.41 -1.73 -3.23
C LYS A 20 35.68 -0.68 -4.07
N LEU A 21 35.56 0.54 -3.51
CA LEU A 21 34.72 1.61 -4.06
C LEU A 21 35.01 1.88 -5.55
N TYR A 22 36.29 2.22 -5.86
CA TYR A 22 36.68 2.64 -7.21
C TYR A 22 36.40 1.59 -8.27
N LYS A 23 36.75 0.32 -7.99
CA LYS A 23 36.44 -0.80 -8.90
C LYS A 23 34.95 -0.94 -9.12
N ARG A 24 34.14 -0.83 -8.04
CA ARG A 24 32.69 -0.98 -8.14
C ARG A 24 32.03 0.16 -8.90
N LEU A 25 32.52 1.38 -8.76
CA LEU A 25 32.08 2.51 -9.56
C LEU A 25 32.42 2.31 -11.04
N ASP A 26 33.65 1.88 -11.33
CA ASP A 26 34.07 1.57 -12.70
C ASP A 26 33.17 0.50 -13.35
N ASP A 27 32.86 -0.58 -12.62
CA ASP A 27 31.91 -1.60 -13.08
C ASP A 27 30.55 -0.99 -13.47
N HIS A 28 30.03 -0.03 -12.66
CA HIS A 28 28.75 0.61 -12.97
C HIS A 28 28.82 1.49 -14.23
N PHE A 29 29.85 2.30 -14.36
CA PHE A 29 30.03 3.19 -15.50
C PHE A 29 30.31 2.43 -16.81
N ASN A 30 30.96 1.26 -16.71
CA ASN A 30 31.24 0.38 -17.85
C ASN A 30 30.11 -0.65 -18.13
N SER A 31 28.93 -0.47 -17.55
CA SER A 31 27.75 -1.34 -17.76
C SER A 31 27.87 -2.77 -17.19
N TYR A 32 28.81 -3.03 -16.31
CA TYR A 32 28.92 -4.29 -15.57
C TYR A 32 28.23 -4.26 -14.20
N GLY A 33 27.52 -3.18 -13.87
CA GLY A 33 26.80 -3.00 -12.63
C GLY A 33 25.50 -3.78 -12.51
N SER A 34 24.60 -3.29 -11.66
CA SER A 34 23.27 -3.89 -11.42
C SER A 34 22.36 -3.76 -12.64
N SER A 35 21.29 -4.58 -12.71
CA SER A 35 20.29 -4.47 -13.78
C SER A 35 19.68 -3.06 -13.88
N TRP A 36 19.54 -2.38 -12.74
CA TRP A 36 19.04 -1.00 -12.70
C TRP A 36 20.01 0.00 -13.34
N THR A 37 21.31 -0.10 -13.04
CA THR A 37 22.34 0.77 -13.62
C THR A 37 22.68 0.42 -15.09
N LYS A 38 22.37 -0.80 -15.53
CA LYS A 38 22.40 -1.17 -16.94
C LYS A 38 21.24 -0.53 -17.73
N LYS A 39 20.05 -0.50 -17.11
CA LYS A 39 18.85 0.08 -17.72
C LYS A 39 18.90 1.61 -17.78
N TYR A 40 19.43 2.24 -16.74
CA TYR A 40 19.59 3.68 -16.61
C TYR A 40 21.05 3.96 -16.35
N LYS A 41 21.75 4.48 -17.34
CA LYS A 41 23.21 4.66 -17.24
C LYS A 41 23.60 5.67 -16.16
N PRO A 42 24.67 5.40 -15.39
CA PRO A 42 25.19 6.35 -14.43
C PRO A 42 25.66 7.64 -15.10
N ILE A 43 25.26 8.78 -14.53
CA ILE A 43 25.70 10.12 -14.95
C ILE A 43 26.85 10.60 -14.06
N LYS A 44 26.67 10.45 -12.73
CA LYS A 44 27.66 10.90 -11.75
C LYS A 44 27.46 10.24 -10.38
N VAL A 45 28.54 10.22 -9.61
CA VAL A 45 28.49 9.91 -8.18
C VAL A 45 28.01 11.16 -7.44
N ILE A 46 26.93 11.04 -6.65
CA ILE A 46 26.41 12.17 -5.86
C ILE A 46 27.11 12.24 -4.52
N LYS A 47 27.28 11.08 -3.88
CA LYS A 47 27.81 10.98 -2.54
C LYS A 47 28.49 9.65 -2.31
N THR A 48 29.56 9.68 -1.53
CA THR A 48 30.20 8.50 -0.93
C THR A 48 30.22 8.68 0.59
N ILE A 49 30.00 7.59 1.31
CA ILE A 49 29.97 7.56 2.78
C ILE A 49 30.90 6.44 3.22
N GLU A 50 31.81 6.75 4.09
CA GLU A 50 32.79 5.82 4.63
C GLU A 50 32.34 5.23 5.97
N ASN A 51 33.04 4.18 6.41
CA ASN A 51 32.83 3.54 7.71
C ASN A 51 31.37 3.06 7.93
N CYS A 52 30.75 2.61 6.87
CA CYS A 52 29.37 2.12 6.90
C CYS A 52 29.30 0.68 7.40
N ASP A 53 28.20 0.33 8.06
CA ASP A 53 27.88 -1.03 8.46
C ASP A 53 27.11 -1.82 7.39
N LYS A 54 26.73 -3.05 7.74
CA LYS A 54 26.03 -3.94 6.80
C LYS A 54 24.59 -3.52 6.51
N PHE A 55 23.95 -2.74 7.36
CA PHE A 55 22.57 -2.30 7.25
C PHE A 55 22.42 -0.92 6.59
N ASP A 56 23.50 -0.16 6.51
CA ASP A 56 23.46 1.21 5.98
C ASP A 56 23.01 1.29 4.51
N GLU A 57 23.23 0.24 3.71
CA GLU A 57 22.77 0.24 2.32
C GLU A 57 21.24 0.37 2.22
N ASP A 58 20.48 -0.41 3.00
CA ASP A 58 19.01 -0.34 3.03
C ASP A 58 18.54 0.98 3.64
N LYS A 59 19.16 1.42 4.71
CA LYS A 59 18.87 2.72 5.34
C LYS A 59 19.01 3.89 4.36
N TYR A 60 20.11 3.95 3.62
CA TYR A 60 20.30 4.99 2.62
C TYR A 60 19.39 4.82 1.40
N THR A 61 19.07 3.59 1.00
CA THR A 61 18.12 3.32 -0.06
C THR A 61 16.74 3.88 0.30
N LEU A 62 16.23 3.58 1.49
CA LEU A 62 14.95 4.12 2.00
C LEU A 62 14.99 5.65 2.10
N LYS A 63 16.05 6.24 2.65
CA LYS A 63 16.22 7.69 2.74
C LYS A 63 16.17 8.38 1.36
N TYR A 64 16.76 7.76 0.35
CA TYR A 64 16.72 8.28 -1.01
C TYR A 64 15.39 8.02 -1.69
N MET A 65 14.70 6.90 -1.39
CA MET A 65 13.33 6.63 -1.84
C MET A 65 12.34 7.65 -1.28
N GLU A 66 12.46 8.03 -0.01
CA GLU A 66 11.67 9.10 0.60
C GLU A 66 11.88 10.44 -0.13
N LYS A 67 13.13 10.77 -0.43
CA LYS A 67 13.50 12.05 -1.04
C LYS A 67 13.13 12.17 -2.51
N TYR A 68 13.33 11.12 -3.31
CA TYR A 68 13.23 11.15 -4.77
C TYR A 68 12.09 10.27 -5.32
N GLY A 69 11.33 9.62 -4.44
CA GLY A 69 10.24 8.71 -4.77
C GLY A 69 10.67 7.26 -4.94
N ILE A 70 9.84 6.34 -4.48
CA ILE A 70 10.10 4.89 -4.44
C ILE A 70 10.41 4.33 -5.84
N HIS A 71 9.74 4.83 -6.88
CA HIS A 71 9.92 4.35 -8.25
C HIS A 71 11.21 4.85 -8.93
N ASN A 72 11.92 5.78 -8.30
CA ASN A 72 13.11 6.41 -8.87
C ASN A 72 14.41 5.90 -8.27
N VAL A 73 14.35 5.13 -7.18
CA VAL A 73 15.55 4.69 -6.44
C VAL A 73 15.59 3.17 -6.35
N ARG A 74 16.78 2.60 -6.48
CA ARG A 74 17.07 1.17 -6.24
C ARG A 74 18.34 1.03 -5.44
N GLY A 75 18.43 -0.05 -4.66
CA GLY A 75 19.61 -0.39 -3.86
C GLY A 75 19.28 -1.40 -2.79
N GLY A 76 20.29 -1.95 -2.13
CA GLY A 76 20.15 -2.90 -1.05
C GLY A 76 19.21 -4.05 -1.36
N SER A 77 18.27 -4.29 -0.45
CA SER A 77 17.23 -5.30 -0.59
C SER A 77 16.21 -5.01 -1.70
N PHE A 78 16.17 -3.77 -2.23
CA PHE A 78 15.21 -3.29 -3.24
C PHE A 78 15.90 -2.99 -4.58
N CYS A 79 16.68 -3.94 -5.10
CA CYS A 79 17.48 -3.77 -6.31
C CYS A 79 16.78 -4.22 -7.61
N GLU A 80 15.59 -4.81 -7.54
CA GLU A 80 14.82 -5.25 -8.71
C GLU A 80 14.44 -4.08 -9.61
N THR A 81 14.48 -4.28 -10.93
CA THR A 81 14.13 -3.22 -11.90
C THR A 81 12.66 -2.79 -11.79
N LYS A 82 11.77 -3.72 -11.42
CA LYS A 82 10.37 -3.47 -11.12
C LYS A 82 10.06 -4.05 -9.75
N LEU A 83 9.75 -3.20 -8.79
CA LEU A 83 9.32 -3.62 -7.45
C LEU A 83 7.94 -4.28 -7.56
N ASN A 84 7.79 -5.43 -6.90
CA ASN A 84 6.50 -6.09 -6.74
C ASN A 84 5.65 -5.39 -5.67
N ASN A 85 4.37 -5.75 -5.58
CA ASN A 85 3.44 -5.13 -4.63
C ASN A 85 3.85 -5.33 -3.16
N ASP A 86 4.47 -6.46 -2.84
CA ASP A 86 4.89 -6.75 -1.46
C ASP A 86 6.10 -5.90 -1.07
N ASN A 87 7.05 -5.70 -1.98
CA ASN A 87 8.15 -4.75 -1.78
C ASN A 87 7.64 -3.32 -1.59
N LEU A 88 6.65 -2.89 -2.40
CA LEU A 88 6.06 -1.55 -2.27
C LEU A 88 5.35 -1.37 -0.91
N LYS A 89 4.58 -2.37 -0.45
CA LYS A 89 3.95 -2.34 0.88
C LYS A 89 4.99 -2.27 2.00
N THR A 90 6.05 -3.08 1.89
CA THR A 90 7.14 -3.11 2.88
C THR A 90 7.86 -1.76 2.96
N ILE A 91 8.22 -1.18 1.81
CA ILE A 91 8.87 0.13 1.74
C ILE A 91 7.99 1.21 2.36
N ASN A 92 6.71 1.28 1.98
CA ASN A 92 5.77 2.26 2.55
C ASN A 92 5.65 2.10 4.06
N LYS A 93 5.50 0.87 4.56
CA LYS A 93 5.46 0.59 6.00
C LYS A 93 6.73 1.04 6.72
N MET A 94 7.91 0.83 6.12
CA MET A 94 9.19 1.28 6.70
C MET A 94 9.31 2.80 6.70
N LEU A 95 8.86 3.49 5.65
CA LEU A 95 8.90 4.95 5.55
C LEU A 95 7.89 5.59 6.52
N ASP A 96 6.70 5.04 6.65
CA ASP A 96 5.69 5.50 7.59
C ASP A 96 6.15 5.32 9.04
N SER A 97 6.75 4.17 9.37
CA SER A 97 7.37 3.91 10.66
C SER A 97 8.49 4.90 10.99
N ALA A 98 9.35 5.20 10.02
CA ALA A 98 10.48 6.12 10.21
C ALA A 98 10.04 7.59 10.37
N SER A 99 8.83 7.94 9.94
CA SER A 99 8.27 9.29 10.02
C SER A 99 7.29 9.49 11.19
N ASP A 100 7.18 8.53 12.12
CA ASP A 100 6.24 8.53 13.26
C ASP A 100 4.79 8.80 12.84
N LYS A 101 4.39 8.24 11.69
CA LYS A 101 3.02 8.31 11.22
C LYS A 101 2.19 7.15 11.79
N CYS A 102 0.97 7.45 12.12
CA CYS A 102 -0.01 6.43 12.52
C CYS A 102 -0.26 5.44 11.38
N TYR A 103 -0.18 4.14 11.67
CA TYR A 103 -0.42 3.08 10.66
C TYR A 103 -1.88 2.99 10.20
N ASN A 104 -2.83 3.57 10.96
CA ASN A 104 -4.25 3.54 10.62
C ASN A 104 -4.68 4.72 9.73
N CYS A 105 -4.31 5.95 10.11
CA CYS A 105 -4.72 7.16 9.40
C CYS A 105 -3.61 7.85 8.61
N GLY A 106 -2.32 7.48 8.83
CA GLY A 106 -1.17 8.10 8.16
C GLY A 106 -0.78 9.48 8.73
N GLU A 107 -1.46 9.97 9.75
CA GLU A 107 -1.14 11.26 10.40
C GLU A 107 -0.07 11.10 11.48
N LYS A 108 0.63 12.20 11.81
CA LYS A 108 1.67 12.23 12.83
C LYS A 108 1.07 12.52 14.21
N GLY A 109 1.79 12.14 15.26
CA GLY A 109 1.51 12.56 16.63
C GLY A 109 0.74 11.56 17.49
N HIS A 110 0.37 10.40 16.94
CA HIS A 110 -0.24 9.30 17.69
C HIS A 110 0.10 7.94 17.08
N PHE A 111 0.03 6.88 17.89
CA PHE A 111 0.19 5.50 17.42
C PHE A 111 -1.16 4.90 17.00
N ALA A 112 -1.13 3.79 16.25
CA ALA A 112 -2.31 3.09 15.80
C ALA A 112 -3.28 2.71 16.93
N SER A 113 -2.75 2.38 18.11
CA SER A 113 -3.52 2.08 19.33
C SER A 113 -4.23 3.29 19.97
N GLN A 114 -3.83 4.51 19.57
CA GLN A 114 -4.40 5.77 20.07
C GLN A 114 -5.10 6.52 18.93
N CYS A 115 -5.31 5.85 17.80
CA CYS A 115 -5.93 6.45 16.64
C CYS A 115 -7.44 6.48 16.84
N GLU A 116 -8.02 7.68 16.87
CA GLU A 116 -9.47 7.88 16.96
C GLU A 116 -10.22 7.32 15.73
N TYR A 117 -9.49 7.01 14.65
CA TYR A 117 -10.00 6.32 13.47
C TYR A 117 -9.93 4.78 13.59
N TYR A 118 -9.74 4.24 14.80
CA TYR A 118 -9.82 2.81 15.05
C TYR A 118 -11.29 2.43 15.20
N THR A 119 -11.89 1.90 14.16
CA THR A 119 -13.13 1.14 14.34
C THR A 119 -12.72 -0.23 14.85
N ASP A 120 -12.76 -0.41 16.15
CA ASP A 120 -12.68 -1.71 16.80
C ASP A 120 -13.92 -2.51 16.37
N ASP A 121 -13.71 -3.55 15.57
CA ASP A 121 -14.75 -4.50 15.17
C ASP A 121 -15.01 -5.52 16.30
N SER A 122 -14.99 -5.08 17.55
CA SER A 122 -15.43 -5.91 18.67
C SER A 122 -16.08 -5.04 19.74
N GLU A 123 -17.39 -4.94 19.67
CA GLU A 123 -18.38 -5.17 20.71
C GLU A 123 -19.71 -4.51 20.32
N TYR A 124 -20.65 -5.34 20.01
CA TYR A 124 -22.07 -5.00 20.08
C TYR A 124 -22.41 -4.77 21.56
N ASP A 125 -22.75 -3.56 21.91
CA ASP A 125 -23.72 -3.34 22.97
C ASP A 125 -24.64 -2.17 22.61
N SER A 126 -25.90 -2.45 22.90
CA SER A 126 -27.09 -1.73 22.53
C SER A 126 -27.25 -0.41 23.29
N ASP A 127 -28.04 0.45 22.66
CA ASP A 127 -28.80 1.54 23.27
C ASP A 127 -28.06 2.83 23.60
N ASP A 128 -28.02 3.76 22.63
CA ASP A 128 -28.55 5.10 22.90
C ASP A 128 -28.95 5.82 21.60
N TYR A 129 -30.18 6.27 21.59
CA TYR A 129 -30.82 7.05 20.54
C TYR A 129 -30.59 8.54 20.84
N THR A 130 -29.78 9.24 20.03
CA THR A 130 -29.93 10.71 19.95
C THR A 130 -29.51 11.27 18.59
N ASP A 131 -30.50 11.89 17.97
CA ASP A 131 -30.47 13.15 17.21
C ASP A 131 -29.74 13.21 15.87
N GLY A 132 -30.56 13.48 14.84
CA GLY A 132 -30.20 13.61 13.46
C GLY A 132 -29.25 14.75 13.14
N SER A 133 -28.02 14.38 12.86
CA SER A 133 -27.19 15.06 11.89
C SER A 133 -26.94 14.09 10.74
N GLU A 134 -27.25 14.49 9.51
CA GLU A 134 -26.92 13.71 8.32
C GLU A 134 -25.39 13.61 8.22
N GLU A 135 -24.83 12.54 8.78
CA GLU A 135 -23.40 12.25 8.63
C GLU A 135 -23.16 11.85 7.18
N GLU A 136 -22.40 12.66 6.44
CA GLU A 136 -21.96 12.32 5.09
C GLU A 136 -21.13 11.03 5.14
N ILE A 137 -21.66 9.95 4.58
CA ILE A 137 -20.98 8.65 4.49
C ILE A 137 -20.20 8.60 3.17
N TRP A 138 -18.92 8.32 3.29
CA TRP A 138 -17.99 8.19 2.17
C TRP A 138 -17.70 6.71 1.89
N CYS A 139 -17.99 6.24 0.69
CA CYS A 139 -17.80 4.82 0.32
C CYS A 139 -16.54 4.62 -0.51
N CYS A 140 -15.83 3.51 -0.26
CA CYS A 140 -14.72 3.07 -1.11
C CYS A 140 -15.24 2.74 -2.52
N SER A 141 -14.63 3.35 -3.54
CA SER A 141 -15.02 3.15 -4.94
C SER A 141 -14.82 1.71 -5.46
N TYR A 142 -14.17 0.83 -4.70
CA TYR A 142 -13.79 -0.52 -5.14
C TYR A 142 -14.45 -1.66 -4.35
N CYS A 143 -14.85 -1.44 -3.09
CA CYS A 143 -15.42 -2.51 -2.25
C CYS A 143 -16.63 -2.06 -1.41
N ASP A 144 -17.16 -0.85 -1.70
CA ASP A 144 -18.34 -0.25 -1.05
C ASP A 144 -18.25 -0.16 0.49
N LYS A 145 -17.05 -0.32 1.08
CA LYS A 145 -16.82 -0.11 2.52
C LYS A 145 -17.06 1.35 2.85
N GLU A 146 -17.86 1.59 3.88
CA GLU A 146 -18.27 2.92 4.35
C GLU A 146 -17.24 3.53 5.31
N PHE A 147 -17.11 4.85 5.26
CA PHE A 147 -16.22 5.65 6.10
C PHE A 147 -16.91 6.94 6.49
N THR A 148 -16.59 7.42 7.66
CA THR A 148 -17.13 8.70 8.19
C THR A 148 -16.40 9.92 7.62
N THR A 149 -15.31 9.73 6.86
CA THR A 149 -14.54 10.82 6.24
C THR A 149 -14.06 10.45 4.85
N GLU A 150 -14.00 11.45 3.95
CA GLU A 150 -13.44 11.32 2.60
C GLU A 150 -11.99 10.81 2.63
N LYS A 151 -11.18 11.34 3.55
CA LYS A 151 -9.77 10.93 3.72
C LYS A 151 -9.64 9.47 4.12
N GLY A 152 -10.53 8.95 4.99
CA GLY A 152 -10.59 7.55 5.37
C GLY A 152 -10.90 6.63 4.19
N ALA A 153 -11.88 7.01 3.36
CA ALA A 153 -12.22 6.28 2.14
C ALA A 153 -11.06 6.26 1.14
N LEU A 154 -10.45 7.41 0.87
CA LEU A 154 -9.30 7.53 -0.04
C LEU A 154 -8.06 6.76 0.47
N PHE A 155 -7.81 6.78 1.77
CA PHE A 155 -6.71 6.03 2.36
C PHE A 155 -6.93 4.52 2.23
N HIS A 156 -8.15 4.05 2.54
CA HIS A 156 -8.52 2.65 2.34
C HIS A 156 -8.35 2.23 0.87
N GLU A 157 -8.80 3.05 -0.09
CA GLU A 157 -8.64 2.80 -1.52
C GLU A 157 -7.17 2.64 -1.92
N ASN A 158 -6.31 3.49 -1.38
CA ASN A 158 -4.91 3.55 -1.80
C ASN A 158 -4.02 2.50 -1.13
N VAL A 159 -4.33 2.11 0.11
CA VAL A 159 -3.45 1.30 0.96
C VAL A 159 -4.04 -0.07 1.29
N HIS A 160 -5.32 -0.14 1.61
CA HIS A 160 -5.94 -1.34 2.19
C HIS A 160 -6.95 -2.04 1.28
N CYS A 161 -7.46 -1.39 0.24
CA CYS A 161 -8.47 -1.99 -0.60
C CYS A 161 -7.90 -3.13 -1.45
N LYS A 162 -8.26 -4.36 -1.09
CA LYS A 162 -7.86 -5.57 -1.81
C LYS A 162 -8.42 -5.64 -3.23
N PHE A 163 -9.50 -4.88 -3.50
CA PHE A 163 -10.22 -4.90 -4.77
C PHE A 163 -9.73 -3.84 -5.76
N LYS A 164 -8.93 -2.84 -5.33
CA LYS A 164 -8.37 -1.82 -6.22
C LYS A 164 -7.48 -2.38 -7.32
N ASN A 165 -6.76 -3.48 -7.04
CA ASN A 165 -5.83 -4.11 -7.99
C ASN A 165 -6.47 -5.21 -8.85
N ASN A 166 -7.74 -5.54 -8.62
CA ASN A 166 -8.48 -6.48 -9.44
C ASN A 166 -9.29 -5.71 -10.48
N ASN A 167 -8.69 -5.44 -11.64
CA ASN A 167 -9.34 -4.80 -12.79
C ASN A 167 -10.59 -5.52 -13.32
N ASN A 168 -11.02 -6.61 -12.68
CA ASN A 168 -12.20 -7.40 -13.07
C ASN A 168 -13.43 -7.17 -12.17
N TYR A 169 -13.35 -6.38 -11.07
CA TYR A 169 -14.48 -6.34 -10.13
C TYR A 169 -15.56 -5.30 -10.49
N LYS A 170 -15.23 -4.20 -11.17
CA LYS A 170 -16.23 -3.21 -11.60
C LYS A 170 -17.02 -3.58 -12.85
N SER A 171 -16.68 -4.65 -13.57
CA SER A 171 -17.41 -5.09 -14.77
C SER A 171 -18.63 -5.97 -14.48
N SER A 172 -18.90 -6.36 -13.22
CA SER A 172 -19.98 -7.31 -12.86
C SER A 172 -21.22 -6.68 -12.23
N TYR A 173 -21.21 -5.38 -11.89
CA TYR A 173 -22.41 -4.70 -11.36
C TYR A 173 -23.28 -4.05 -12.44
N ASN A 174 -23.16 -4.47 -13.70
CA ASN A 174 -24.17 -4.21 -14.69
C ASN A 174 -25.32 -5.22 -14.50
N ASN A 175 -26.33 -4.83 -13.71
CA ASN A 175 -27.73 -5.27 -13.81
C ASN A 175 -28.00 -6.79 -13.95
N LYS A 176 -27.27 -7.69 -13.26
CA LYS A 176 -27.84 -9.00 -12.99
C LYS A 176 -28.49 -8.94 -11.62
N LYS A 177 -29.82 -8.88 -11.61
CA LYS A 177 -30.65 -9.13 -10.43
C LYS A 177 -30.22 -10.48 -9.85
N ILE A 178 -29.49 -10.44 -8.73
CA ILE A 178 -29.06 -11.66 -8.04
C ILE A 178 -30.24 -12.15 -7.24
N ASN A 179 -30.80 -13.29 -7.63
CA ASN A 179 -31.86 -13.93 -6.90
C ASN A 179 -31.28 -14.94 -5.92
N CYS A 180 -31.63 -14.82 -4.66
CA CYS A 180 -31.25 -15.77 -3.63
C CYS A 180 -31.84 -17.17 -3.95
N TYR A 181 -30.97 -18.17 -4.09
CA TYR A 181 -31.39 -19.55 -4.36
C TYR A 181 -32.26 -20.17 -3.24
N ARG A 182 -32.12 -19.66 -1.99
CA ARG A 182 -32.90 -20.16 -0.85
C ARG A 182 -34.30 -19.58 -0.76
N CYS A 183 -34.45 -18.27 -0.90
CA CYS A 183 -35.77 -17.61 -0.74
C CYS A 183 -36.35 -17.02 -2.02
N GLY A 184 -35.62 -16.99 -3.13
CA GLY A 184 -36.05 -16.48 -4.42
C GLY A 184 -36.13 -14.94 -4.51
N ARG A 185 -35.82 -14.19 -3.45
CA ARG A 185 -35.81 -12.71 -3.45
C ARG A 185 -34.51 -12.16 -3.99
N GLU A 186 -34.60 -10.97 -4.55
CA GLU A 186 -33.40 -10.24 -5.08
C GLU A 186 -32.60 -9.58 -3.97
N GLY A 187 -31.29 -9.36 -4.20
CA GLY A 187 -30.44 -8.47 -3.39
C GLY A 187 -29.54 -9.15 -2.37
N HIS A 188 -29.54 -10.49 -2.25
CA HIS A 188 -28.61 -11.22 -1.35
C HIS A 188 -28.32 -12.63 -1.85
N TYR A 189 -27.25 -13.24 -1.37
CA TYR A 189 -26.90 -14.64 -1.62
C TYR A 189 -27.55 -15.58 -0.60
N SER A 190 -27.63 -16.89 -0.93
CA SER A 190 -28.21 -17.91 -0.04
C SER A 190 -27.52 -18.03 1.32
N ASN A 191 -26.24 -17.74 1.41
CA ASN A 191 -25.45 -17.77 2.64
C ASN A 191 -25.85 -16.66 3.63
N ASP A 192 -26.37 -15.55 3.09
CA ASP A 192 -26.81 -14.37 3.87
C ASP A 192 -28.35 -14.30 3.95
N CYS A 193 -29.03 -15.44 3.74
CA CYS A 193 -30.47 -15.50 3.69
C CYS A 193 -31.09 -15.82 5.05
N TYR A 194 -31.73 -14.84 5.67
CA TYR A 194 -32.48 -14.99 6.93
C TYR A 194 -33.99 -15.23 6.71
N ALA A 195 -34.41 -15.45 5.48
CA ALA A 195 -35.83 -15.64 5.19
C ALA A 195 -36.33 -17.01 5.68
N THR A 196 -37.45 -17.02 6.36
CA THR A 196 -38.17 -18.23 6.80
C THR A 196 -39.10 -18.79 5.75
N LYS A 197 -39.49 -17.98 4.72
CA LYS A 197 -40.34 -18.38 3.62
C LYS A 197 -39.78 -18.00 2.27
N HIS A 198 -39.92 -18.89 1.29
CA HIS A 198 -39.62 -18.60 -0.11
C HIS A 198 -40.67 -17.60 -0.70
N ILE A 199 -40.27 -16.83 -1.71
CA ILE A 199 -41.17 -15.89 -2.40
C ILE A 199 -42.42 -16.57 -2.95
N LYS A 200 -42.36 -17.87 -3.25
CA LYS A 200 -43.49 -18.71 -3.70
C LYS A 200 -44.36 -19.22 -2.55
N GLY A 201 -44.14 -18.81 -1.30
CA GLY A 201 -45.01 -19.04 -0.15
C GLY A 201 -44.73 -20.30 0.68
N TYR A 202 -43.83 -21.19 0.30
CA TYR A 202 -43.45 -22.35 1.11
C TYR A 202 -42.37 -22.01 2.17
N TRP A 203 -42.36 -22.77 3.27
CA TRP A 203 -41.42 -22.59 4.36
C TRP A 203 -40.05 -23.12 3.96
N LEU A 204 -38.99 -22.47 4.45
CA LEU A 204 -37.62 -22.83 4.24
C LEU A 204 -37.06 -23.45 5.53
N ASP A 205 -36.53 -24.65 5.45
CA ASP A 205 -35.85 -25.35 6.52
C ASP A 205 -34.46 -24.73 6.79
#